data_ffb660f461a6809277211b0f90d9eabb
#
_entry.id   ffb660f461a6809277211b0f90d9eabb
#
_cell.length_a   1.000
_cell.length_b   1.000
_cell.length_c   1.000
_cell.angle_alpha   90.00
_cell.angle_beta   90.00
_cell.angle_gamma   90.00
#
_symmetry.space_group_name_H-M   'P 1'
#
loop_
_entity.id
_entity.type
_entity.pdbx_description
1 polymer ?
#
loop_
_entity_poly.entity_id
_entity_poly.type
_entity_poly.pdbx_seq_one_letter_code
_entity_poly.pdbx_strand_id
1 'polypeptide(L)'
;RIDEENCCLIANGNIIKVIYANNPDEIDYTQYDINDALIIDNTGSWRDEAGLSRHLQSKGASKVMLTAPGKGNLKNIVYGINHDQILPEDKLITAASCTTNAIAPVLKMLNDKFGIESGHVETVHAYTNDQNLIDNYHTGNRRGRSAALNMVLTETGAAKAVVKAVPELAGKLTGNAVRVPIPNVSMAILMLNLTTPSSKEEINEFLRLIALHSNLQNQISYTQDPDAVSSDFVGSREAAIVDSTATIVEGNRCILYLWYDNEFGYCNQVVRMVFKMAGINYRQYPEEG
;
A
#
# COMPACT_ATOMS: atom_id res chain seq x y z
N ARG A 1 6.88 24.20 11.73
CA ARG A 1 7.39 24.84 12.95
C ARG A 1 7.27 23.88 14.11
N ILE A 2 8.25 23.89 15.01
CA ILE A 2 8.22 23.14 16.29
C ILE A 2 7.84 24.12 17.40
N ASP A 3 6.95 23.73 18.28
CA ASP A 3 6.57 24.42 19.50
C ASP A 3 6.89 23.49 20.68
N GLU A 4 8.07 23.62 21.21
CA GLU A 4 8.59 22.75 22.29
C GLU A 4 7.84 22.98 23.61
N GLU A 5 7.46 24.23 23.89
CA GLU A 5 6.76 24.59 25.14
C GLU A 5 5.40 23.89 25.25
N ASN A 6 4.67 23.82 24.13
CA ASN A 6 3.35 23.18 24.07
C ASN A 6 3.41 21.72 23.58
N CYS A 7 4.60 21.17 23.33
CA CYS A 7 4.79 19.83 22.73
C CYS A 7 3.97 19.66 21.46
N CYS A 8 4.11 20.58 20.49
CA CYS A 8 3.34 20.57 19.24
C CYS A 8 4.22 20.74 18.01
N LEU A 9 3.78 20.12 16.92
CA LEU A 9 4.24 20.42 15.57
C LEU A 9 3.18 21.27 14.86
N ILE A 10 3.63 22.26 14.08
CA ILE A 10 2.74 23.04 13.23
C ILE A 10 3.12 22.76 11.77
N ALA A 11 2.23 22.08 11.06
CA ALA A 11 2.40 21.69 9.67
C ALA A 11 1.21 22.18 8.83
N ASN A 12 1.48 22.97 7.79
CA ASN A 12 0.44 23.53 6.91
C ASN A 12 -0.73 24.19 7.67
N GLY A 13 -0.41 24.93 8.74
CA GLY A 13 -1.41 25.61 9.58
C GLY A 13 -2.11 24.73 10.61
N ASN A 14 -1.89 23.41 10.58
CA ASN A 14 -2.47 22.49 11.55
C ASN A 14 -1.55 22.31 12.76
N ILE A 15 -2.13 22.33 13.95
CA ILE A 15 -1.43 22.04 15.21
C ILE A 15 -1.53 20.54 15.49
N ILE A 16 -0.39 19.89 15.60
CA ILE A 16 -0.28 18.46 15.87
C ILE A 16 0.31 18.31 17.27
N LYS A 17 -0.48 17.80 18.21
CA LYS A 17 -0.01 17.51 19.56
C LYS A 17 0.93 16.31 19.54
N VAL A 18 2.09 16.42 20.19
CA VAL A 18 3.06 15.34 20.35
C VAL A 18 2.89 14.74 21.73
N ILE A 19 2.67 13.42 21.78
CA ILE A 19 2.52 12.65 23.02
C ILE A 19 3.66 11.64 23.08
N TYR A 20 4.44 11.64 24.15
CA TYR A 20 5.52 10.69 24.38
C TYR A 20 5.04 9.54 25.25
N ALA A 21 5.13 8.31 24.73
CA ALA A 21 4.84 7.09 25.46
C ALA A 21 5.71 5.95 24.92
N ASN A 22 6.05 4.99 25.76
CA ASN A 22 6.81 3.80 25.36
C ASN A 22 5.88 2.69 24.84
N ASN A 23 4.67 2.67 25.32
CA ASN A 23 3.67 1.67 24.99
C ASN A 23 2.31 2.32 24.68
N PRO A 24 1.49 1.73 23.78
CA PRO A 24 0.19 2.28 23.44
C PRO A 24 -0.74 2.44 24.64
N ASP A 25 -0.79 1.44 25.51
CA ASP A 25 -1.67 1.35 26.68
C ASP A 25 -1.36 2.36 27.80
N GLU A 26 -0.24 3.10 27.71
CA GLU A 26 0.12 4.19 28.62
C GLU A 26 -0.58 5.52 28.28
N ILE A 27 -1.22 5.62 27.11
CA ILE A 27 -1.79 6.88 26.62
C ILE A 27 -3.26 7.01 27.07
N ASP A 28 -3.61 8.16 27.61
CA ASP A 28 -4.99 8.57 27.87
C ASP A 28 -5.35 9.71 26.90
N TYR A 29 -6.01 9.36 25.81
CA TYR A 29 -6.43 10.31 24.79
C TYR A 29 -7.52 11.28 25.27
N THR A 30 -8.29 10.90 26.29
CA THR A 30 -9.36 11.76 26.82
C THR A 30 -8.84 13.03 27.49
N GLN A 31 -7.55 13.06 27.90
CA GLN A 31 -6.88 14.27 28.39
C GLN A 31 -6.71 15.34 27.31
N TYR A 32 -6.92 14.97 26.04
CA TYR A 32 -6.82 15.84 24.86
C TYR A 32 -8.17 16.00 24.17
N ASP A 33 -9.28 15.75 24.88
CA ASP A 33 -10.65 15.79 24.36
C ASP A 33 -10.89 14.81 23.17
N ILE A 34 -10.05 13.76 23.07
CA ILE A 34 -10.17 12.73 22.03
C ILE A 34 -10.92 11.54 22.65
N ASN A 35 -12.10 11.25 22.09
CA ASN A 35 -12.96 10.14 22.46
C ASN A 35 -13.37 9.37 21.20
N ASP A 36 -13.56 8.05 21.32
CA ASP A 36 -13.97 7.17 20.23
C ASP A 36 -13.03 7.24 18.99
N ALA A 37 -11.73 7.30 19.24
CA ALA A 37 -10.72 7.51 18.20
C ALA A 37 -10.40 6.24 17.43
N LEU A 38 -10.22 6.38 16.12
CA LEU A 38 -9.51 5.42 15.28
C LEU A 38 -8.00 5.73 15.34
N ILE A 39 -7.24 4.82 15.93
CA ILE A 39 -5.78 4.91 16.02
C ILE A 39 -5.15 4.35 14.74
N ILE A 40 -4.20 5.08 14.17
CA ILE A 40 -3.41 4.63 13.03
C ILE A 40 -2.02 4.23 13.55
N ASP A 41 -1.71 2.93 13.54
CA ASP A 41 -0.39 2.42 13.95
C ASP A 41 0.57 2.39 12.76
N ASN A 42 1.55 3.27 12.77
CA ASN A 42 2.64 3.35 11.79
C ASN A 42 3.98 2.86 12.35
N THR A 43 3.99 2.28 13.57
CA THR A 43 5.23 1.93 14.28
C THR A 43 5.91 0.69 13.69
N GLY A 44 5.14 -0.21 13.09
CA GLY A 44 5.61 -1.52 12.63
C GLY A 44 5.96 -2.50 13.74
N SER A 45 5.77 -2.12 15.01
CA SER A 45 6.12 -2.93 16.20
C SER A 45 5.02 -3.95 16.51
N TRP A 46 3.77 -3.52 16.53
CA TRP A 46 2.60 -4.35 16.85
C TRP A 46 1.89 -4.76 15.56
N ARG A 47 2.15 -5.99 15.09
CA ARG A 47 1.67 -6.45 13.77
C ARG A 47 0.71 -7.62 13.83
N ASP A 48 0.35 -8.08 15.01
CA ASP A 48 -0.62 -9.13 15.26
C ASP A 48 -1.79 -8.61 16.11
N GLU A 49 -2.81 -9.44 16.29
CA GLU A 49 -4.01 -9.08 17.03
C GLU A 49 -3.70 -8.71 18.49
N ALA A 50 -2.82 -9.47 19.14
CA ALA A 50 -2.45 -9.23 20.55
C ALA A 50 -1.74 -7.89 20.72
N GLY A 51 -0.79 -7.58 19.84
CA GLY A 51 -0.05 -6.33 19.85
C GLY A 51 -0.95 -5.11 19.57
N LEU A 52 -1.78 -5.18 18.54
CA LEU A 52 -2.69 -4.09 18.16
C LEU A 52 -3.77 -3.86 19.22
N SER A 53 -4.24 -4.91 19.89
CA SER A 53 -5.25 -4.80 20.97
C SER A 53 -4.77 -3.95 22.15
N ARG A 54 -3.47 -3.74 22.31
CA ARG A 54 -2.93 -2.84 23.33
C ARG A 54 -3.39 -1.39 23.14
N HIS A 55 -3.52 -0.93 21.89
CA HIS A 55 -4.06 0.40 21.61
C HIS A 55 -5.51 0.56 22.09
N LEU A 56 -6.31 -0.53 22.06
CA LEU A 56 -7.69 -0.49 22.54
C LEU A 56 -7.81 -0.40 24.08
N GLN A 57 -6.69 -0.59 24.80
CA GLN A 57 -6.64 -0.39 26.25
C GLN A 57 -6.45 1.07 26.62
N SER A 58 -6.02 1.90 25.68
CA SER A 58 -5.87 3.35 25.83
C SER A 58 -7.25 4.00 25.94
N LYS A 59 -7.46 4.83 26.95
CA LYS A 59 -8.72 5.56 27.08
C LYS A 59 -8.94 6.49 25.89
N GLY A 60 -10.13 6.49 25.33
CA GLY A 60 -10.51 7.27 24.16
C GLY A 60 -10.25 6.58 22.82
N ALA A 61 -9.55 5.42 22.80
CA ALA A 61 -9.38 4.62 21.58
C ALA A 61 -10.53 3.62 21.41
N SER A 62 -11.04 3.47 20.19
CA SER A 62 -12.13 2.54 19.87
C SER A 62 -11.79 1.56 18.75
N LYS A 63 -10.98 1.99 17.78
CA LYS A 63 -10.57 1.19 16.62
C LYS A 63 -9.08 1.42 16.34
N VAL A 64 -8.45 0.45 15.68
CA VAL A 64 -7.04 0.52 15.29
C VAL A 64 -6.87 0.07 13.85
N MET A 65 -6.12 0.82 13.07
CA MET A 65 -5.66 0.46 11.74
C MET A 65 -4.14 0.38 11.71
N LEU A 66 -3.62 -0.77 11.33
CA LEU A 66 -2.19 -0.96 11.10
C LEU A 66 -1.83 -0.59 9.66
N THR A 67 -0.82 0.25 9.45
CA THR A 67 -0.30 0.61 8.11
C THR A 67 0.86 -0.28 7.66
N ALA A 68 0.75 -1.56 7.92
CA ALA A 68 1.69 -2.60 7.50
C ALA A 68 0.95 -3.92 7.33
N PRO A 69 1.52 -4.93 6.65
CA PRO A 69 0.91 -6.25 6.57
C PRO A 69 0.75 -6.87 7.95
N GLY A 70 -0.49 -7.19 8.31
CA GLY A 70 -0.82 -7.84 9.58
C GLY A 70 -0.47 -9.33 9.58
N LYS A 71 -0.08 -9.82 10.75
CA LYS A 71 0.16 -11.25 11.01
C LYS A 71 -1.12 -11.96 11.44
N GLY A 72 -1.14 -13.28 11.29
CA GLY A 72 -2.29 -14.11 11.68
C GLY A 72 -3.55 -13.82 10.88
N ASN A 73 -4.69 -13.77 11.54
CA ASN A 73 -6.02 -13.66 10.93
C ASN A 73 -6.53 -12.22 10.77
N LEU A 74 -5.69 -11.23 11.03
CA LEU A 74 -6.07 -9.82 10.82
C LEU A 74 -6.54 -9.60 9.38
N LYS A 75 -7.66 -8.89 9.23
CA LYS A 75 -8.18 -8.47 7.93
C LYS A 75 -7.17 -7.54 7.26
N ASN A 76 -6.60 -7.98 6.14
CA ASN A 76 -5.73 -7.14 5.30
C ASN A 76 -6.59 -6.53 4.20
N ILE A 77 -6.79 -5.24 4.26
CA ILE A 77 -7.69 -4.52 3.36
C ILE A 77 -6.89 -3.80 2.29
N VAL A 78 -7.35 -3.93 1.06
CA VAL A 78 -6.95 -3.12 -0.10
C VAL A 78 -8.18 -2.36 -0.57
N TYR A 79 -8.14 -1.04 -0.50
CA TYR A 79 -9.29 -0.22 -0.90
C TYR A 79 -9.60 -0.42 -2.39
N GLY A 80 -10.88 -0.50 -2.74
CA GLY A 80 -11.34 -0.83 -4.09
C GLY A 80 -11.47 -2.33 -4.37
N ILE A 81 -10.81 -3.20 -3.58
CA ILE A 81 -10.79 -4.65 -3.82
C ILE A 81 -11.63 -5.42 -2.80
N ASN A 82 -11.34 -5.25 -1.52
CA ASN A 82 -12.03 -5.97 -0.45
C ASN A 82 -12.45 -5.06 0.72
N HIS A 83 -12.52 -3.75 0.49
CA HIS A 83 -12.87 -2.78 1.54
C HIS A 83 -14.32 -2.93 2.05
N ASP A 84 -15.20 -3.59 1.30
CA ASP A 84 -16.56 -3.92 1.74
C ASP A 84 -16.60 -5.02 2.81
N GLN A 85 -15.48 -5.70 3.04
CA GLN A 85 -15.33 -6.62 4.16
C GLN A 85 -15.13 -5.91 5.51
N ILE A 86 -14.94 -4.58 5.51
CA ILE A 86 -14.89 -3.78 6.74
C ILE A 86 -16.31 -3.66 7.30
N LEU A 87 -16.52 -4.24 8.47
CA LEU A 87 -17.80 -4.19 9.19
C LEU A 87 -17.75 -3.11 10.28
N PRO A 88 -18.90 -2.55 10.70
CA PRO A 88 -18.96 -1.56 11.77
C PRO A 88 -18.33 -2.02 13.09
N GLU A 89 -18.42 -3.32 13.40
CA GLU A 89 -17.88 -3.97 14.59
C GLU A 89 -16.38 -4.26 14.52
N ASP A 90 -15.75 -4.14 13.34
CA ASP A 90 -14.31 -4.36 13.21
C ASP A 90 -13.52 -3.31 13.99
N LYS A 91 -12.80 -3.78 15.00
CA LYS A 91 -11.94 -2.94 15.81
C LYS A 91 -10.49 -2.91 15.33
N LEU A 92 -10.04 -3.97 14.67
CA LEU A 92 -8.66 -4.14 14.23
C LEU A 92 -8.64 -4.53 12.75
N ILE A 93 -8.01 -3.69 11.92
CA ILE A 93 -7.75 -4.01 10.52
C ILE A 93 -6.31 -3.62 10.13
N THR A 94 -5.87 -4.08 8.98
CA THR A 94 -4.62 -3.61 8.39
C THR A 94 -4.84 -3.07 6.98
N ALA A 95 -4.12 -2.01 6.63
CA ALA A 95 -4.11 -1.40 5.31
C ALA A 95 -3.18 -2.12 4.33
N ALA A 96 -2.74 -3.35 4.65
CA ALA A 96 -1.74 -4.09 3.89
C ALA A 96 -0.43 -3.29 3.67
N SER A 97 0.30 -3.53 2.59
CA SER A 97 1.51 -2.76 2.23
C SER A 97 1.27 -1.86 1.02
N CYS A 98 2.16 -0.89 0.81
CA CYS A 98 2.16 -0.05 -0.40
C CYS A 98 2.21 -0.89 -1.68
N THR A 99 3.12 -1.88 -1.73
CA THR A 99 3.23 -2.80 -2.88
C THR A 99 1.96 -3.62 -3.08
N THR A 100 1.35 -4.14 -1.99
CA THR A 100 0.09 -4.90 -2.10
C THR A 100 -1.04 -4.02 -2.64
N ASN A 101 -1.14 -2.77 -2.18
CA ASN A 101 -2.12 -1.81 -2.69
C ASN A 101 -1.89 -1.49 -4.17
N ALA A 102 -0.64 -1.41 -4.61
CA ALA A 102 -0.31 -1.15 -6.01
C ALA A 102 -0.68 -2.31 -6.94
N ILE A 103 -0.35 -3.54 -6.54
CA ILE A 103 -0.49 -4.69 -7.45
C ILE A 103 -1.86 -5.37 -7.39
N ALA A 104 -2.54 -5.40 -6.25
CA ALA A 104 -3.78 -6.15 -6.09
C ALA A 104 -4.92 -5.67 -7.02
N PRO A 105 -5.16 -4.36 -7.22
CA PRO A 105 -6.18 -3.91 -8.16
C PRO A 105 -5.93 -4.36 -9.60
N VAL A 106 -4.69 -4.22 -10.08
CA VAL A 106 -4.32 -4.62 -11.44
C VAL A 106 -4.40 -6.13 -11.61
N LEU A 107 -3.87 -6.90 -10.66
CA LEU A 107 -3.93 -8.36 -10.68
C LEU A 107 -5.37 -8.89 -10.64
N LYS A 108 -6.25 -8.28 -9.85
CA LYS A 108 -7.67 -8.64 -9.79
C LYS A 108 -8.34 -8.45 -11.14
N MET A 109 -8.18 -7.27 -11.75
CA MET A 109 -8.78 -6.97 -13.06
C MET A 109 -8.27 -7.90 -14.17
N LEU A 110 -6.97 -8.16 -14.20
CA LEU A 110 -6.39 -9.08 -15.18
C LEU A 110 -6.85 -10.52 -14.95
N ASN A 111 -6.93 -10.97 -13.70
CA ASN A 111 -7.41 -12.31 -13.41
C ASN A 111 -8.88 -12.49 -13.80
N ASP A 112 -9.71 -11.48 -13.57
CA ASP A 112 -11.14 -11.55 -13.92
C ASP A 112 -11.37 -11.56 -15.43
N LYS A 113 -10.56 -10.83 -16.20
CA LYS A 113 -10.73 -10.71 -17.65
C LYS A 113 -10.03 -11.81 -18.44
N PHE A 114 -8.77 -12.10 -18.09
CA PHE A 114 -7.90 -12.99 -18.89
C PHE A 114 -7.54 -14.29 -18.15
N GLY A 115 -7.80 -14.37 -16.85
CA GLY A 115 -7.29 -15.43 -16.00
C GLY A 115 -5.78 -15.33 -15.79
N ILE A 116 -5.32 -15.61 -14.58
CA ILE A 116 -3.87 -15.74 -14.28
C ILE A 116 -3.62 -17.19 -13.90
N GLU A 117 -2.77 -17.87 -14.65
CA GLU A 117 -2.33 -19.23 -14.38
C GLU A 117 -1.21 -19.23 -13.35
N SER A 118 -0.18 -18.41 -13.58
CA SER A 118 0.97 -18.24 -12.70
C SER A 118 1.65 -16.90 -12.94
N GLY A 119 2.51 -16.49 -12.01
CA GLY A 119 3.27 -15.27 -12.21
C GLY A 119 4.35 -15.03 -11.17
N HIS A 120 5.14 -14.01 -11.47
CA HIS A 120 6.15 -13.47 -10.55
C HIS A 120 6.00 -11.96 -10.43
N VAL A 121 6.08 -11.47 -9.20
CA VAL A 121 6.08 -10.06 -8.86
C VAL A 121 7.49 -9.67 -8.40
N GLU A 122 8.19 -8.91 -9.22
CA GLU A 122 9.42 -8.23 -8.81
C GLU A 122 9.07 -6.79 -8.44
N THR A 123 9.55 -6.28 -7.32
CA THR A 123 9.44 -4.84 -7.03
C THR A 123 10.83 -4.20 -6.92
N VAL A 124 11.05 -3.18 -7.76
CA VAL A 124 12.17 -2.25 -7.64
C VAL A 124 11.72 -1.14 -6.71
N HIS A 125 12.14 -1.19 -5.46
CA HIS A 125 11.55 -0.41 -4.38
C HIS A 125 12.51 0.65 -3.84
N ALA A 126 12.02 1.87 -3.65
CA ALA A 126 12.74 2.91 -2.95
C ALA A 126 13.19 2.42 -1.56
N TYR A 127 14.30 2.92 -1.03
CA TYR A 127 14.71 2.59 0.33
C TYR A 127 13.69 3.13 1.34
N THR A 128 13.56 2.44 2.46
CA THR A 128 12.64 2.82 3.54
C THR A 128 13.38 2.74 4.87
N ASN A 129 12.76 3.23 5.94
CA ASN A 129 13.36 3.30 7.28
C ASN A 129 13.72 1.93 7.89
N ASP A 130 13.35 0.83 7.26
CA ASP A 130 13.77 -0.53 7.66
C ASP A 130 15.15 -0.94 7.12
N GLN A 131 15.84 -0.05 6.42
CA GLN A 131 17.21 -0.23 5.96
C GLN A 131 18.17 0.71 6.70
N ASN A 132 19.38 0.25 6.98
CA ASN A 132 20.39 1.12 7.56
C ASN A 132 20.88 2.15 6.54
N LEU A 133 21.05 3.40 6.98
CA LEU A 133 21.60 4.45 6.14
C LEU A 133 23.08 4.22 5.82
N ILE A 134 23.83 3.72 6.80
CA ILE A 134 25.24 3.30 6.71
C ILE A 134 25.34 1.82 7.10
N ASP A 135 26.43 1.17 6.72
CA ASP A 135 26.69 -0.24 7.08
C ASP A 135 26.63 -0.46 8.59
N ASN A 136 25.69 -1.28 9.04
CA ASN A 136 25.53 -1.65 10.46
C ASN A 136 24.75 -2.97 10.57
N TYR A 137 24.76 -3.56 11.77
CA TYR A 137 23.99 -4.77 12.05
C TYR A 137 22.49 -4.58 11.77
N HIS A 138 21.89 -5.60 11.17
CA HIS A 138 20.45 -5.66 10.92
C HIS A 138 20.00 -7.13 10.91
N THR A 139 18.85 -7.43 11.53
CA THR A 139 18.28 -8.79 11.56
C THR A 139 17.93 -9.33 10.17
N GLY A 140 17.64 -8.46 9.22
CA GLY A 140 17.37 -8.79 7.82
C GLY A 140 18.63 -8.86 6.94
N ASN A 141 19.78 -9.24 7.48
CA ASN A 141 21.04 -9.42 6.76
C ASN A 141 21.39 -8.25 5.82
N ARG A 142 21.07 -8.38 4.51
CA ARG A 142 21.42 -7.38 3.48
C ARG A 142 20.88 -5.98 3.75
N ARG A 143 19.79 -5.83 4.52
CA ARG A 143 19.23 -4.53 4.91
C ARG A 143 20.13 -3.73 5.85
N GLY A 144 21.15 -4.36 6.41
CA GLY A 144 22.21 -3.71 7.17
C GLY A 144 23.23 -2.96 6.31
N ARG A 145 23.26 -3.18 5.00
CA ARG A 145 24.17 -2.46 4.09
C ARG A 145 23.58 -1.10 3.72
N SER A 146 24.47 -0.13 3.56
CA SER A 146 24.11 1.28 3.28
C SER A 146 23.07 1.41 2.16
N ALA A 147 21.89 1.92 2.50
CA ALA A 147 20.75 2.05 1.60
C ALA A 147 21.01 3.05 0.46
N ALA A 148 21.79 4.09 0.73
CA ALA A 148 22.12 5.13 -0.24
C ALA A 148 23.15 4.71 -1.30
N LEU A 149 23.87 3.60 -1.07
CA LEU A 149 25.00 3.19 -1.93
C LEU A 149 24.79 1.83 -2.59
N ASN A 150 23.74 1.09 -2.23
CA ASN A 150 23.60 -0.30 -2.67
C ASN A 150 22.20 -0.63 -3.20
N MET A 151 22.14 -1.46 -4.23
CA MET A 151 20.97 -2.25 -4.52
C MET A 151 20.96 -3.47 -3.59
N VAL A 152 19.81 -3.74 -2.97
CA VAL A 152 19.68 -4.81 -1.97
C VAL A 152 18.57 -5.77 -2.36
N LEU A 153 18.91 -7.02 -2.63
CA LEU A 153 17.91 -8.08 -2.79
C LEU A 153 17.30 -8.42 -1.43
N THR A 154 15.98 -8.43 -1.36
CA THR A 154 15.25 -8.74 -0.14
C THR A 154 13.94 -9.48 -0.46
N GLU A 155 13.41 -10.17 0.53
CA GLU A 155 12.09 -10.78 0.38
C GLU A 155 10.99 -9.69 0.38
N THR A 156 9.94 -9.95 -0.39
CA THR A 156 8.66 -9.23 -0.28
C THR A 156 7.54 -10.18 0.10
N GLY A 157 6.76 -9.79 1.08
CA GLY A 157 5.51 -10.47 1.42
C GLY A 157 4.35 -10.14 0.48
N ALA A 158 4.53 -9.23 -0.48
CA ALA A 158 3.44 -8.68 -1.28
C ALA A 158 2.70 -9.76 -2.11
N ALA A 159 3.42 -10.68 -2.77
CA ALA A 159 2.81 -11.77 -3.52
C ALA A 159 1.93 -12.68 -2.63
N LYS A 160 2.38 -12.95 -1.39
CA LYS A 160 1.57 -13.70 -0.41
C LYS A 160 0.44 -12.86 0.18
N ALA A 161 0.66 -11.56 0.35
CA ALA A 161 -0.33 -10.66 0.93
C ALA A 161 -1.50 -10.38 -0.03
N VAL A 162 -1.24 -10.34 -1.34
CA VAL A 162 -2.30 -10.21 -2.36
C VAL A 162 -3.38 -11.28 -2.21
N VAL A 163 -3.02 -12.51 -1.88
CA VAL A 163 -3.97 -13.61 -1.70
C VAL A 163 -5.01 -13.32 -0.61
N LYS A 164 -4.67 -12.50 0.39
CA LYS A 164 -5.65 -12.10 1.42
C LYS A 164 -6.73 -11.15 0.88
N ALA A 165 -6.43 -10.40 -0.17
CA ALA A 165 -7.39 -9.50 -0.82
C ALA A 165 -8.00 -10.12 -2.09
N VAL A 166 -7.26 -10.99 -2.78
CA VAL A 166 -7.65 -11.68 -4.02
C VAL A 166 -7.37 -13.19 -3.86
N PRO A 167 -8.26 -13.94 -3.17
CA PRO A 167 -8.04 -15.34 -2.84
C PRO A 167 -7.83 -16.26 -4.05
N GLU A 168 -8.37 -15.90 -5.21
CA GLU A 168 -8.26 -16.65 -6.47
C GLU A 168 -6.83 -16.78 -6.98
N LEU A 169 -5.91 -15.95 -6.46
CA LEU A 169 -4.48 -15.98 -6.79
C LEU A 169 -3.65 -16.86 -5.84
N ALA A 170 -4.31 -17.63 -4.96
CA ALA A 170 -3.62 -18.52 -4.04
C ALA A 170 -2.75 -19.54 -4.78
N GLY A 171 -1.46 -19.61 -4.42
CA GLY A 171 -0.49 -20.56 -5.03
C GLY A 171 -0.01 -20.19 -6.43
N LYS A 172 -0.53 -19.11 -7.04
CA LYS A 172 -0.19 -18.73 -8.42
C LYS A 172 0.98 -17.74 -8.50
N LEU A 173 1.30 -17.02 -7.43
CA LEU A 173 2.26 -15.93 -7.45
C LEU A 173 3.47 -16.21 -6.58
N THR A 174 4.65 -15.88 -7.11
CA THR A 174 5.89 -15.72 -6.37
C THR A 174 6.32 -14.27 -6.37
N GLY A 175 7.27 -13.87 -5.51
CA GLY A 175 7.77 -12.49 -5.56
C GLY A 175 8.96 -12.24 -4.66
N ASN A 176 9.74 -11.24 -5.05
CA ASN A 176 10.85 -10.67 -4.29
C ASN A 176 10.96 -9.16 -4.54
N ALA A 177 11.97 -8.53 -3.93
CA ALA A 177 12.18 -7.10 -4.03
C ALA A 177 13.67 -6.78 -4.22
N VAL A 178 13.93 -5.78 -5.04
CA VAL A 178 15.22 -5.10 -5.14
C VAL A 178 15.04 -3.70 -4.54
N ARG A 179 15.71 -3.40 -3.42
CA ARG A 179 15.79 -2.05 -2.90
C ARG A 179 16.84 -1.26 -3.67
N VAL A 180 16.51 -0.04 -4.05
CA VAL A 180 17.39 0.84 -4.84
C VAL A 180 17.60 2.17 -4.12
N PRO A 181 18.72 2.88 -4.38
CA PRO A 181 19.09 4.10 -3.66
C PRO A 181 18.33 5.33 -4.20
N ILE A 182 17.00 5.27 -4.22
CA ILE A 182 16.12 6.40 -4.53
C ILE A 182 15.17 6.66 -3.37
N PRO A 183 14.82 7.94 -3.10
CA PRO A 183 14.07 8.30 -1.89
C PRO A 183 12.59 7.93 -1.97
N ASN A 184 11.96 7.97 -3.12
CA ASN A 184 10.54 7.72 -3.30
C ASN A 184 10.24 7.23 -4.71
N VAL A 185 9.05 6.74 -4.92
CA VAL A 185 8.48 6.08 -6.10
C VAL A 185 9.17 4.75 -6.41
N SER A 186 8.41 3.71 -6.27
CA SER A 186 8.79 2.33 -6.55
C SER A 186 8.13 1.84 -7.84
N MET A 187 8.61 0.72 -8.36
CA MET A 187 8.04 0.07 -9.54
C MET A 187 7.79 -1.41 -9.24
N ALA A 188 6.59 -1.89 -9.57
CA ALA A 188 6.31 -3.33 -9.59
C ALA A 188 6.31 -3.84 -11.03
N ILE A 189 7.00 -4.96 -11.24
CA ILE A 189 7.04 -5.68 -12.50
C ILE A 189 6.21 -6.94 -12.32
N LEU A 190 5.12 -7.05 -13.05
CA LEU A 190 4.24 -8.21 -13.05
C LEU A 190 4.57 -9.08 -14.25
N MET A 191 5.21 -10.22 -14.01
CA MET A 191 5.51 -11.22 -15.04
C MET A 191 4.47 -12.32 -14.92
N LEU A 192 3.49 -12.35 -15.84
CA LEU A 192 2.30 -13.19 -15.73
C LEU A 192 2.20 -14.16 -16.90
N ASN A 193 1.71 -15.37 -16.63
CA ASN A 193 1.17 -16.28 -17.60
C ASN A 193 -0.35 -16.23 -17.52
N LEU A 194 -0.97 -15.70 -18.56
CA LEU A 194 -2.42 -15.57 -18.64
C LEU A 194 -3.06 -16.89 -19.15
N THR A 195 -4.28 -17.17 -18.72
CA THR A 195 -5.03 -18.33 -19.22
C THR A 195 -5.51 -18.09 -20.66
N THR A 196 -5.95 -16.85 -20.93
CA THR A 196 -6.40 -16.44 -22.27
C THR A 196 -5.29 -15.63 -22.95
N PRO A 197 -4.81 -16.05 -24.13
CA PRO A 197 -3.88 -15.25 -24.93
C PRO A 197 -4.45 -13.88 -25.24
N SER A 198 -3.59 -12.87 -25.28
CA SER A 198 -4.00 -11.50 -25.57
C SER A 198 -2.90 -10.74 -26.33
N SER A 199 -3.17 -9.50 -26.73
CA SER A 199 -2.19 -8.60 -27.31
C SER A 199 -1.84 -7.45 -26.37
N LYS A 200 -0.74 -6.77 -26.67
CA LYS A 200 -0.33 -5.55 -25.94
C LYS A 200 -1.44 -4.49 -26.01
N GLU A 201 -2.03 -4.32 -27.17
CA GLU A 201 -3.09 -3.33 -27.42
C GLU A 201 -4.34 -3.64 -26.59
N GLU A 202 -4.76 -4.90 -26.55
CA GLU A 202 -5.93 -5.33 -25.78
C GLU A 202 -5.72 -5.15 -24.27
N ILE A 203 -4.58 -5.56 -23.74
CA ILE A 203 -4.23 -5.38 -22.31
C ILE A 203 -4.17 -3.90 -21.98
N ASN A 204 -3.49 -3.10 -22.78
CA ASN A 204 -3.34 -1.67 -22.53
C ASN A 204 -4.68 -0.93 -22.60
N GLU A 205 -5.51 -1.22 -23.60
CA GLU A 205 -6.84 -0.61 -23.71
C GLU A 205 -7.75 -1.01 -22.54
N PHE A 206 -7.71 -2.27 -22.13
CA PHE A 206 -8.46 -2.75 -20.98
C PHE A 206 -8.05 -1.98 -19.70
N LEU A 207 -6.75 -1.89 -19.40
CA LEU A 207 -6.27 -1.18 -18.21
C LEU A 207 -6.51 0.34 -18.29
N ARG A 208 -6.45 0.93 -19.50
CA ARG A 208 -6.80 2.33 -19.72
C ARG A 208 -8.27 2.60 -19.38
N LEU A 209 -9.18 1.73 -19.83
CA LEU A 209 -10.61 1.85 -19.53
C LEU A 209 -10.89 1.68 -18.04
N ILE A 210 -10.21 0.76 -17.36
CA ILE A 210 -10.31 0.63 -15.91
C ILE A 210 -9.88 1.91 -15.20
N ALA A 211 -8.74 2.48 -15.59
CA ALA A 211 -8.21 3.70 -14.99
C ALA A 211 -9.12 4.93 -15.18
N LEU A 212 -9.85 5.01 -16.30
CA LEU A 212 -10.63 6.19 -16.67
C LEU A 212 -12.12 6.07 -16.33
N HIS A 213 -12.69 4.85 -16.37
CA HIS A 213 -14.14 4.64 -16.41
C HIS A 213 -14.65 3.60 -15.41
N SER A 214 -13.83 3.18 -14.43
CA SER A 214 -14.27 2.23 -13.41
C SER A 214 -14.26 2.86 -12.01
N ASN A 215 -14.84 2.16 -11.06
CA ASN A 215 -14.75 2.52 -9.64
C ASN A 215 -13.32 2.38 -9.06
N LEU A 216 -12.36 1.90 -9.84
CA LEU A 216 -10.94 1.79 -9.48
C LEU A 216 -10.08 2.97 -9.96
N GLN A 217 -10.66 4.03 -10.52
CA GLN A 217 -9.94 5.24 -10.98
C GLN A 217 -9.11 5.92 -9.88
N ASN A 218 -9.40 5.67 -8.61
CA ASN A 218 -8.59 6.14 -7.48
C ASN A 218 -7.49 5.15 -7.05
N GLN A 219 -7.48 3.95 -7.61
CA GLN A 219 -6.49 2.91 -7.35
C GLN A 219 -5.54 2.68 -8.53
N ILE A 220 -6.05 2.85 -9.75
CA ILE A 220 -5.28 2.61 -10.98
C ILE A 220 -5.30 3.87 -11.82
N SER A 221 -4.13 4.35 -12.18
CA SER A 221 -3.90 5.35 -13.22
C SER A 221 -3.12 4.74 -14.38
N TYR A 222 -2.87 5.53 -15.43
CA TYR A 222 -2.33 5.05 -16.68
C TYR A 222 -1.48 6.12 -17.35
N THR A 223 -0.29 5.76 -17.83
CA THR A 223 0.56 6.66 -18.61
C THR A 223 0.90 6.09 -19.97
N GLN A 224 1.02 6.98 -20.95
CA GLN A 224 1.49 6.70 -22.32
C GLN A 224 2.74 7.53 -22.65
N ASP A 225 3.28 8.21 -21.67
CA ASP A 225 4.45 9.07 -21.84
C ASP A 225 5.71 8.18 -21.96
N PRO A 226 6.40 8.18 -23.12
CA PRO A 226 7.61 7.40 -23.31
C PRO A 226 8.81 7.93 -22.51
N ASP A 227 8.75 9.17 -22.05
CA ASP A 227 9.83 9.83 -21.30
C ASP A 227 9.61 9.75 -19.78
N ALA A 228 8.51 9.15 -19.30
CA ALA A 228 8.16 9.06 -17.91
C ALA A 228 9.20 8.28 -17.09
N VAL A 229 9.60 8.88 -15.95
CA VAL A 229 10.53 8.28 -14.99
C VAL A 229 9.98 8.40 -13.57
N SER A 230 10.61 7.74 -12.61
CA SER A 230 10.09 7.63 -11.23
C SER A 230 9.77 8.99 -10.59
N SER A 231 10.58 10.03 -10.83
CA SER A 231 10.37 11.35 -10.23
C SER A 231 9.09 12.06 -10.68
N ASP A 232 8.54 11.70 -11.86
CA ASP A 232 7.33 12.30 -12.40
C ASP A 232 6.07 11.86 -11.65
N PHE A 233 6.17 10.75 -10.92
CA PHE A 233 5.07 10.17 -10.16
C PHE A 233 5.09 10.52 -8.67
N VAL A 234 6.03 11.36 -8.23
CA VAL A 234 6.04 11.85 -6.84
C VAL A 234 4.79 12.70 -6.57
N GLY A 235 4.03 12.32 -5.54
CA GLY A 235 2.77 12.97 -5.18
C GLY A 235 1.54 12.39 -5.90
N SER A 236 1.68 11.31 -6.66
CA SER A 236 0.54 10.58 -7.24
C SER A 236 -0.34 9.99 -6.15
N ARG A 237 -1.67 10.12 -6.32
CA ARG A 237 -2.68 9.72 -5.31
C ARG A 237 -3.20 8.32 -5.49
N GLU A 238 -3.02 7.77 -6.69
CA GLU A 238 -3.44 6.43 -7.05
C GLU A 238 -2.48 5.41 -6.43
N ALA A 239 -2.96 4.19 -6.26
CA ALA A 239 -2.16 3.11 -5.71
C ALA A 239 -1.12 2.59 -6.72
N ALA A 240 -1.44 2.66 -8.02
CA ALA A 240 -0.56 2.27 -9.11
C ALA A 240 -0.82 3.08 -10.38
N ILE A 241 0.23 3.31 -11.16
CA ILE A 241 0.18 3.90 -12.50
C ILE A 241 0.73 2.86 -13.49
N VAL A 242 -0.12 2.39 -14.41
CA VAL A 242 0.27 1.44 -15.44
C VAL A 242 1.10 2.17 -16.51
N ASP A 243 2.32 1.69 -16.75
CA ASP A 243 3.16 2.17 -17.86
C ASP A 243 2.87 1.35 -19.10
N SER A 244 2.03 1.89 -19.98
CA SER A 244 1.60 1.20 -21.20
C SER A 244 2.68 1.09 -22.26
N THR A 245 3.64 2.00 -22.24
CA THR A 245 4.74 1.99 -23.22
C THR A 245 5.64 0.79 -22.99
N ALA A 246 5.83 0.42 -21.71
CA ALA A 246 6.66 -0.68 -21.27
C ALA A 246 5.96 -2.05 -21.30
N THR A 247 4.66 -2.13 -21.57
CA THR A 247 3.91 -3.38 -21.63
C THR A 247 4.48 -4.32 -22.71
N ILE A 248 4.74 -5.58 -22.33
CA ILE A 248 5.22 -6.63 -23.25
C ILE A 248 4.24 -7.79 -23.19
N VAL A 249 3.75 -8.23 -24.37
CA VAL A 249 2.88 -9.40 -24.48
C VAL A 249 3.36 -10.30 -25.60
N GLU A 250 3.48 -11.58 -25.31
CA GLU A 250 3.83 -12.61 -26.30
C GLU A 250 3.05 -13.90 -25.99
N GLY A 251 2.02 -14.17 -26.74
CA GLY A 251 1.10 -15.28 -26.52
C GLY A 251 0.40 -15.12 -25.15
N ASN A 252 0.66 -16.04 -24.24
CA ASN A 252 0.11 -16.02 -22.87
C ASN A 252 0.98 -15.23 -21.88
N ARG A 253 2.20 -14.87 -22.27
CA ARG A 253 3.10 -14.11 -21.40
C ARG A 253 2.79 -12.63 -21.46
N CYS A 254 2.55 -12.04 -20.30
CA CYS A 254 2.30 -10.62 -20.14
C CYS A 254 3.24 -10.05 -19.07
N ILE A 255 3.98 -8.99 -19.42
CA ILE A 255 4.82 -8.27 -18.49
C ILE A 255 4.31 -6.83 -18.41
N LEU A 256 3.95 -6.40 -17.20
CA LEU A 256 3.48 -5.05 -16.92
C LEU A 256 4.42 -4.36 -15.96
N TYR A 257 4.56 -3.06 -16.11
CA TYR A 257 5.30 -2.18 -15.25
C TYR A 257 4.32 -1.20 -14.60
N LEU A 258 4.34 -1.16 -13.28
CA LEU A 258 3.46 -0.32 -12.48
C LEU A 258 4.31 0.60 -11.61
N TRP A 259 4.24 1.90 -11.85
CA TRP A 259 4.79 2.90 -10.94
C TRP A 259 3.86 3.08 -9.75
N TYR A 260 4.41 3.34 -8.59
CA TYR A 260 3.62 3.70 -7.40
C TYR A 260 4.41 4.57 -6.44
N ASP A 261 3.81 5.69 -6.05
CA ASP A 261 4.34 6.46 -4.93
C ASP A 261 4.08 5.68 -3.63
N ASN A 262 5.12 5.00 -3.16
CA ASN A 262 5.03 4.10 -2.00
C ASN A 262 4.79 4.83 -0.68
N GLU A 263 4.85 6.17 -0.66
CA GLU A 263 4.55 7.01 0.50
C GLU A 263 3.21 7.71 0.33
N PHE A 264 3.10 8.65 -0.59
CA PHE A 264 1.90 9.48 -0.74
C PHE A 264 0.72 8.72 -1.32
N GLY A 265 0.92 7.93 -2.38
CA GLY A 265 -0.12 7.10 -2.98
C GLY A 265 -0.69 6.09 -1.98
N TYR A 266 0.19 5.42 -1.22
CA TYR A 266 -0.22 4.52 -0.15
C TYR A 266 -0.99 5.25 0.96
N CYS A 267 -0.51 6.41 1.42
CA CYS A 267 -1.22 7.22 2.42
C CYS A 267 -2.64 7.60 1.97
N ASN A 268 -2.83 7.90 0.68
CA ASN A 268 -4.17 8.16 0.14
C ASN A 268 -5.09 6.94 0.27
N GLN A 269 -4.60 5.72 0.04
CA GLN A 269 -5.40 4.50 0.24
C GLN A 269 -5.72 4.29 1.72
N VAL A 270 -4.79 4.55 2.63
CA VAL A 270 -5.03 4.53 4.09
C VAL A 270 -6.14 5.51 4.47
N VAL A 271 -6.08 6.75 3.98
CA VAL A 271 -7.11 7.78 4.26
C VAL A 271 -8.49 7.33 3.77
N ARG A 272 -8.59 6.70 2.60
CA ARG A 272 -9.87 6.15 2.10
C ARG A 272 -10.43 5.09 3.05
N MET A 273 -9.57 4.22 3.60
CA MET A 273 -9.97 3.22 4.59
C MET A 273 -10.39 3.86 5.91
N VAL A 274 -9.71 4.94 6.35
CA VAL A 274 -10.11 5.73 7.52
C VAL A 274 -11.55 6.25 7.36
N PHE A 275 -11.87 6.85 6.20
CA PHE A 275 -13.25 7.32 5.93
C PHE A 275 -14.25 6.16 5.97
N LYS A 276 -13.92 5.02 5.36
CA LYS A 276 -14.79 3.82 5.40
C LYS A 276 -15.04 3.34 6.83
N MET A 277 -13.99 3.26 7.67
CA MET A 277 -14.12 2.86 9.08
C MET A 277 -14.90 3.87 9.93
N ALA A 278 -14.81 5.15 9.58
CA ALA A 278 -15.56 6.22 10.24
C ALA A 278 -17.01 6.32 9.75
N GLY A 279 -17.43 5.50 8.77
CA GLY A 279 -18.76 5.59 8.17
C GLY A 279 -18.96 6.84 7.30
N ILE A 280 -17.87 7.47 6.87
CA ILE A 280 -17.90 8.68 6.03
C ILE A 280 -17.79 8.25 4.57
N ASN A 281 -18.77 8.64 3.74
CA ASN A 281 -18.69 8.41 2.31
C ASN A 281 -17.65 9.35 1.68
N TYR A 282 -16.63 8.74 1.07
CA TYR A 282 -15.68 9.48 0.25
C TYR A 282 -16.33 9.76 -1.10
N ARG A 283 -16.64 11.02 -1.39
CA ARG A 283 -17.23 11.39 -2.68
C ARG A 283 -16.23 11.16 -3.81
N GLN A 284 -16.67 10.47 -4.83
CA GLN A 284 -15.94 10.31 -6.09
C GLN A 284 -16.57 11.25 -7.12
N TYR A 285 -15.75 11.85 -7.96
CA TYR A 285 -16.21 12.71 -9.04
C TYR A 285 -15.66 12.18 -10.38
N PRO A 286 -16.47 12.11 -11.46
CA PRO A 286 -17.91 12.41 -11.43
C PRO A 286 -18.71 11.40 -10.60
N GLU A 287 -19.73 11.87 -9.90
CA GLU A 287 -20.69 10.97 -9.25
C GLU A 287 -21.40 10.17 -10.36
N GLU A 288 -21.43 8.83 -10.22
CA GLU A 288 -22.27 8.01 -11.09
C GLU A 288 -23.74 8.43 -10.85
N GLY A 289 -24.41 8.85 -11.94
CA GLY A 289 -25.80 9.31 -11.94
C GLY A 289 -26.80 8.14 -11.80
#